data_2b4c96cf898d00ad6e95d79785dbf234
#
_entry.id   2b4c96cf898d00ad6e95d79785dbf234
#
_cell.length_a   1.000
_cell.length_b   1.000
_cell.length_c   1.000
_cell.angle_alpha   90.00
_cell.angle_beta   90.00
_cell.angle_gamma   90.00
#
_symmetry.space_group_name_H-M   'P 1'
#
loop_
_entity.id
_entity.type
_entity.pdbx_description
1 polymer ?
#
loop_
_entity_poly.entity_id
_entity_poly.type
_entity_poly.pdbx_seq_one_letter_code
_entity_poly.pdbx_strand_id
1 'polypeptide(L)'
;AQLWRVIWGWLLTQQTQSSDVFFGTVVSGRPATIAGIDRAVGLFINTRPIRFLTEGCHTVGELLKRVTQDAVACRPHESLTLAEIQSLSALPSDQPIFDSLLVFENYPMDERFRGEGTEGADASSWQIGKIRSNESTEYPLTLVIEPSQRGTQLLLQCDSEKYAQSQIECLLQQVHHITQQIVLDKLE
;
A
#
# COMPACT_ATOMS: atom_id res chain seq x y z
N ALA A 1 4.26 -4.79 5.63
CA ALA A 1 4.27 -3.97 4.40
C ALA A 1 5.03 -4.64 3.25
N GLN A 2 6.26 -5.20 3.45
CA GLN A 2 7.07 -5.72 2.34
C GLN A 2 6.43 -6.91 1.61
N LEU A 3 5.79 -7.81 2.34
CA LEU A 3 5.05 -8.93 1.74
C LEU A 3 3.96 -8.44 0.77
N TRP A 4 3.24 -7.39 1.14
CA TRP A 4 2.20 -6.80 0.29
C TRP A 4 2.77 -6.16 -0.98
N ARG A 5 3.99 -5.60 -0.92
CA ARG A 5 4.71 -5.13 -2.11
C ARG A 5 5.06 -6.28 -3.04
N VAL A 6 5.45 -7.43 -2.49
CA VAL A 6 5.71 -8.64 -3.29
C VAL A 6 4.42 -9.14 -3.93
N ILE A 7 3.33 -9.28 -3.17
CA ILE A 7 2.04 -9.76 -3.67
C ILE A 7 1.53 -8.84 -4.79
N TRP A 8 1.53 -7.52 -4.55
CA TRP A 8 1.05 -6.55 -5.53
C TRP A 8 1.93 -6.49 -6.77
N GLY A 9 3.24 -6.40 -6.59
CA GLY A 9 4.21 -6.41 -7.69
C GLY A 9 4.10 -7.69 -8.52
N TRP A 10 4.00 -8.86 -7.90
CA TRP A 10 3.79 -10.12 -8.59
C TRP A 10 2.49 -10.13 -9.39
N LEU A 11 1.37 -9.68 -8.81
CA LEU A 11 0.11 -9.57 -9.53
C LEU A 11 0.26 -8.67 -10.77
N LEU A 12 0.88 -7.50 -10.62
CA LEU A 12 1.09 -6.57 -11.73
C LEU A 12 1.96 -7.19 -12.83
N THR A 13 3.00 -7.97 -12.49
CA THR A 13 3.80 -8.67 -13.52
C THR A 13 2.97 -9.66 -14.31
N GLN A 14 2.02 -10.36 -13.68
CA GLN A 14 1.12 -11.29 -14.36
C GLN A 14 0.12 -10.55 -15.27
N GLN A 15 -0.41 -9.40 -14.81
CA GLN A 15 -1.37 -8.62 -15.60
C GLN A 15 -0.72 -7.95 -16.81
N THR A 16 0.50 -7.45 -16.66
CA THR A 16 1.23 -6.73 -17.72
C THR A 16 2.08 -7.63 -18.59
N GLN A 17 2.26 -8.90 -18.22
CA GLN A 17 3.19 -9.82 -18.87
C GLN A 17 4.63 -9.26 -18.92
N SER A 18 5.01 -8.47 -17.93
CA SER A 18 6.32 -7.85 -17.80
C SER A 18 7.02 -8.32 -16.52
N SER A 19 8.31 -8.62 -16.59
CA SER A 19 9.13 -8.92 -15.41
C SER A 19 9.57 -7.68 -14.63
N ASP A 20 9.28 -6.49 -15.15
CA ASP A 20 9.68 -5.20 -14.60
C ASP A 20 8.48 -4.26 -14.58
N VAL A 21 7.97 -3.95 -13.39
CA VAL A 21 6.80 -3.12 -13.20
C VAL A 21 7.03 -2.05 -12.16
N PHE A 22 6.27 -0.96 -12.28
CA PHE A 22 6.28 0.15 -11.33
C PHE A 22 4.91 0.33 -10.71
N PHE A 23 4.89 0.64 -9.42
CA PHE A 23 3.70 1.08 -8.71
C PHE A 23 4.06 2.08 -7.61
N GLY A 24 3.12 2.92 -7.23
CA GLY A 24 3.29 3.84 -6.12
C GLY A 24 3.07 3.15 -4.77
N THR A 25 3.73 3.65 -3.73
CA THR A 25 3.39 3.32 -2.35
C THR A 25 3.38 4.57 -1.48
N VAL A 26 2.45 4.61 -0.54
CA VAL A 26 2.35 5.71 0.42
C VAL A 26 3.31 5.48 1.57
N VAL A 27 4.02 6.53 1.96
CA VAL A 27 4.90 6.57 3.13
C VAL A 27 4.48 7.70 4.07
N SER A 28 4.74 7.55 5.36
CA SER A 28 4.31 8.53 6.37
C SER A 28 5.00 9.89 6.24
N GLY A 29 6.15 9.96 5.56
CA GLY A 29 6.97 11.17 5.46
C GLY A 29 7.50 11.69 6.81
N ARG A 30 7.54 10.85 7.86
CA ARG A 30 7.97 11.19 9.22
C ARG A 30 9.25 10.45 9.56
N PRO A 31 10.42 10.93 9.12
CA PRO A 31 11.70 10.26 9.39
C PRO A 31 12.02 10.33 10.87
N ALA A 32 12.34 9.18 11.46
CA ALA A 32 12.69 9.07 12.89
C ALA A 32 13.96 9.86 13.28
N THR A 33 14.71 10.35 12.31
CA THR A 33 15.90 11.19 12.50
C THR A 33 15.57 12.62 12.96
N ILE A 34 14.32 13.07 12.79
CA ILE A 34 13.87 14.41 13.19
C ILE A 34 13.15 14.28 14.53
N ALA A 35 13.73 14.85 15.59
CA ALA A 35 13.13 14.82 16.92
C ALA A 35 11.77 15.52 16.93
N GLY A 36 10.74 14.87 17.50
CA GLY A 36 9.39 15.41 17.63
C GLY A 36 8.54 15.39 16.37
N ILE A 37 9.01 14.79 15.27
CA ILE A 37 8.27 14.69 14.00
C ILE A 37 6.97 13.88 14.17
N ASP A 38 6.94 12.94 15.11
CA ASP A 38 5.79 12.13 15.47
C ASP A 38 4.61 12.96 16.01
N ARG A 39 4.92 14.10 16.65
CA ARG A 39 3.95 15.05 17.23
C ARG A 39 3.66 16.25 16.34
N ALA A 40 4.44 16.44 15.29
CA ALA A 40 4.27 17.58 14.40
C ALA A 40 2.92 17.48 13.64
N VAL A 41 2.19 18.60 13.60
CA VAL A 41 0.96 18.72 12.82
C VAL A 41 1.31 19.25 11.43
N GLY A 42 0.87 18.55 10.40
CA GLY A 42 1.15 18.93 9.01
C GLY A 42 0.92 17.78 8.04
N LEU A 43 0.96 18.09 6.75
CA LEU A 43 0.87 17.13 5.67
C LEU A 43 2.28 16.56 5.39
N PHE A 44 2.54 15.35 5.87
CA PHE A 44 3.82 14.67 5.71
C PHE A 44 3.76 13.46 4.78
N ILE A 45 2.57 13.00 4.47
CA ILE A 45 2.36 11.84 3.59
C ILE A 45 2.99 12.12 2.23
N ASN A 46 3.76 11.16 1.74
CA ASN A 46 4.39 11.22 0.43
C ASN A 46 4.14 9.91 -0.33
N THR A 47 4.06 10.00 -1.65
CA THR A 47 3.93 8.84 -2.54
C THR A 47 5.25 8.59 -3.23
N ARG A 48 5.68 7.33 -3.28
CA ARG A 48 6.97 6.94 -3.84
C ARG A 48 6.83 5.82 -4.85
N PRO A 49 7.56 5.87 -5.97
CA PRO A 49 7.64 4.78 -6.92
C PRO A 49 8.38 3.59 -6.30
N ILE A 50 7.87 2.40 -6.55
CA ILE A 50 8.52 1.12 -6.30
C ILE A 50 8.72 0.46 -7.65
N ARG A 51 9.97 0.11 -7.98
CA ARG A 51 10.27 -0.79 -9.07
C ARG A 51 10.24 -2.21 -8.53
N PHE A 52 9.49 -3.06 -9.17
CA PHE A 52 9.42 -4.48 -8.83
C PHE A 52 9.92 -5.31 -10.01
N LEU A 53 11.02 -6.01 -9.79
CA LEU A 53 11.74 -6.77 -10.79
C LEU A 53 11.77 -8.24 -10.38
N THR A 54 11.28 -9.14 -11.23
CA THR A 54 11.29 -10.58 -10.97
C THR A 54 12.49 -11.30 -11.56
N GLU A 55 13.21 -10.67 -12.50
CA GLU A 55 14.38 -11.26 -13.13
C GLU A 55 15.44 -11.66 -12.11
N GLY A 56 15.91 -12.90 -12.20
CA GLY A 56 16.92 -13.46 -11.28
C GLY A 56 16.38 -13.82 -9.89
N CYS A 57 15.07 -13.78 -9.67
CA CYS A 57 14.40 -14.31 -8.47
C CYS A 57 13.55 -15.52 -8.84
N HIS A 58 13.73 -16.61 -8.12
CA HIS A 58 13.04 -17.89 -8.37
C HIS A 58 12.10 -18.28 -7.21
N THR A 59 12.20 -17.59 -6.07
CA THR A 59 11.38 -17.84 -4.88
C THR A 59 10.79 -16.55 -4.33
N VAL A 60 9.69 -16.68 -3.58
CA VAL A 60 9.07 -15.55 -2.85
C VAL A 60 10.05 -14.96 -1.83
N GLY A 61 10.87 -15.81 -1.20
CA GLY A 61 11.89 -15.37 -0.26
C GLY A 61 12.94 -14.45 -0.90
N GLU A 62 13.39 -14.75 -2.12
CA GLU A 62 14.32 -13.89 -2.87
C GLU A 62 13.69 -12.56 -3.27
N LEU A 63 12.43 -12.57 -3.72
CA LEU A 63 11.67 -11.34 -4.00
C LEU A 63 11.51 -10.49 -2.74
N LEU A 64 11.15 -11.11 -1.62
CA LEU A 64 10.99 -10.40 -0.35
C LEU A 64 12.30 -9.78 0.14
N LYS A 65 13.42 -10.50 -0.01
CA LYS A 65 14.77 -10.00 0.30
C LYS A 65 15.11 -8.79 -0.57
N ARG A 66 14.90 -8.88 -1.89
CA ARG A 66 15.15 -7.79 -2.84
C ARG A 66 14.31 -6.55 -2.48
N VAL A 67 13.00 -6.69 -2.36
CA VAL A 67 12.10 -5.58 -2.00
C VAL A 67 12.48 -4.94 -0.66
N THR A 68 12.96 -5.74 0.29
CA THR A 68 13.42 -5.24 1.59
C THR A 68 14.72 -4.45 1.46
N GLN A 69 15.68 -4.94 0.67
CA GLN A 69 16.94 -4.25 0.40
C GLN A 69 16.69 -2.92 -0.32
N ASP A 70 15.85 -2.92 -1.35
CA ASP A 70 15.48 -1.71 -2.09
C ASP A 70 14.79 -0.68 -1.18
N ALA A 71 13.89 -1.13 -0.29
CA ALA A 71 13.25 -0.25 0.68
C ALA A 71 14.25 0.39 1.64
N VAL A 72 15.28 -0.34 2.08
CA VAL A 72 16.35 0.20 2.92
C VAL A 72 17.21 1.20 2.15
N ALA A 73 17.60 0.87 0.92
CA ALA A 73 18.41 1.74 0.05
C ALA A 73 17.68 3.06 -0.28
N CYS A 74 16.37 3.03 -0.40
CA CYS A 74 15.57 4.22 -0.68
C CYS A 74 15.33 5.14 0.52
N ARG A 75 15.58 4.71 1.76
CA ARG A 75 15.33 5.53 2.98
C ARG A 75 15.97 6.93 2.95
N PRO A 76 17.24 7.12 2.53
CA PRO A 76 17.84 8.45 2.49
C PRO A 76 17.13 9.43 1.55
N HIS A 77 16.32 8.92 0.61
CA HIS A 77 15.64 9.67 -0.44
C HIS A 77 14.13 9.83 -0.17
N GLU A 78 13.66 9.51 1.04
CA GLU A 78 12.23 9.58 1.40
C GLU A 78 11.64 10.99 1.41
N SER A 79 12.47 12.01 1.46
CA SER A 79 12.05 13.41 1.39
C SER A 79 11.80 13.94 -0.03
N LEU A 80 12.28 13.22 -1.07
CA LEU A 80 12.04 13.64 -2.44
C LEU A 80 10.55 13.56 -2.79
N THR A 81 10.05 14.62 -3.39
CA THR A 81 8.67 14.64 -3.93
C THR A 81 8.56 13.80 -5.18
N LEU A 82 7.35 13.35 -5.51
CA LEU A 82 7.11 12.60 -6.74
C LEU A 82 7.48 13.41 -7.98
N ALA A 83 7.25 14.73 -7.97
CA ALA A 83 7.62 15.64 -9.05
C ALA A 83 9.15 15.70 -9.27
N GLU A 84 9.94 15.76 -8.18
CA GLU A 84 11.40 15.70 -8.27
C GLU A 84 11.87 14.36 -8.84
N ILE A 85 11.28 13.25 -8.40
CA ILE A 85 11.60 11.91 -8.92
C ILE A 85 11.25 11.83 -10.41
N GLN A 86 10.08 12.36 -10.81
CA GLN A 86 9.67 12.44 -12.22
C GLN A 86 10.69 13.21 -13.05
N SER A 87 11.17 14.36 -12.57
CA SER A 87 12.14 15.17 -13.28
C SER A 87 13.51 14.52 -13.47
N LEU A 88 13.86 13.58 -12.58
CA LEU A 88 15.10 12.79 -12.67
C LEU A 88 14.93 11.51 -13.48
N SER A 89 13.70 11.15 -13.83
CA SER A 89 13.42 9.98 -14.67
C SER A 89 13.68 10.31 -16.15
N ALA A 90 13.89 9.27 -16.95
CA ALA A 90 13.98 9.41 -18.41
C ALA A 90 12.60 9.45 -19.09
N LEU A 91 11.51 9.41 -18.31
CA LEU A 91 10.16 9.45 -18.83
C LEU A 91 9.76 10.87 -19.24
N PRO A 92 8.94 11.03 -20.30
CA PRO A 92 8.35 12.30 -20.64
C PRO A 92 7.53 12.85 -19.45
N SER A 93 7.52 14.17 -19.29
CA SER A 93 6.87 14.84 -18.14
C SER A 93 5.35 14.65 -18.09
N ASP A 94 4.73 14.30 -19.21
CA ASP A 94 3.30 14.02 -19.37
C ASP A 94 2.95 12.53 -19.12
N GLN A 95 3.94 11.67 -18.90
CA GLN A 95 3.74 10.26 -18.58
C GLN A 95 3.94 10.02 -17.08
N PRO A 96 2.95 9.47 -16.37
CA PRO A 96 3.12 9.09 -14.97
C PRO A 96 4.15 7.95 -14.84
N ILE A 97 4.94 7.97 -13.77
CA ILE A 97 5.90 6.88 -13.47
C ILE A 97 5.15 5.56 -13.22
N PHE A 98 3.95 5.64 -12.67
CA PHE A 98 3.07 4.51 -12.37
C PHE A 98 1.62 4.98 -12.37
N ASP A 99 0.70 4.07 -12.56
CA ASP A 99 -0.75 4.27 -12.58
C ASP A 99 -1.49 3.35 -11.58
N SER A 100 -0.74 2.62 -10.75
CA SER A 100 -1.30 1.87 -9.64
C SER A 100 -0.65 2.22 -8.31
N LEU A 101 -1.43 2.19 -7.22
CA LEU A 101 -1.00 2.57 -5.88
C LEU A 101 -1.22 1.41 -4.90
N LEU A 102 -0.26 1.20 -4.00
CA LEU A 102 -0.37 0.33 -2.85
C LEU A 102 -0.34 1.17 -1.57
N VAL A 103 -1.42 1.14 -0.81
CA VAL A 103 -1.56 1.84 0.47
C VAL A 103 -1.56 0.82 1.60
N PHE A 104 -0.72 1.05 2.59
CA PHE A 104 -0.71 0.24 3.81
C PHE A 104 -1.12 1.12 4.98
N GLU A 105 -2.37 0.98 5.39
CA GLU A 105 -2.93 1.75 6.50
C GLU A 105 -2.63 1.08 7.82
N ASN A 106 -1.64 1.59 8.50
CA ASN A 106 -1.29 1.18 9.86
C ASN A 106 -1.43 2.38 10.81
N TYR A 107 -2.60 3.02 10.78
CA TYR A 107 -2.88 4.09 11.73
C TYR A 107 -3.14 3.47 13.11
N PRO A 108 -2.49 3.97 14.17
CA PRO A 108 -2.87 3.64 15.53
C PRO A 108 -4.23 4.28 15.82
N MET A 109 -5.30 3.66 15.34
CA MET A 109 -6.64 4.04 15.73
C MET A 109 -6.87 3.58 17.15
N ASP A 110 -7.13 4.52 18.06
CA ASP A 110 -7.59 4.20 19.42
C ASP A 110 -8.84 3.32 19.29
N GLU A 111 -8.85 2.16 19.94
CA GLU A 111 -9.95 1.18 19.89
C GLU A 111 -11.29 1.81 20.27
N ARG A 112 -11.29 2.89 21.05
CA ARG A 112 -12.46 3.70 21.39
C ARG A 112 -13.17 4.31 20.18
N PHE A 113 -12.45 4.53 19.07
CA PHE A 113 -13.02 5.09 17.83
C PHE A 113 -13.48 4.01 16.84
N ARG A 114 -13.19 2.73 17.07
CA ARG A 114 -13.60 1.63 16.18
C ARG A 114 -15.02 1.12 16.42
N GLY A 115 -15.79 1.72 17.35
CA GLY A 115 -17.20 1.37 17.57
C GLY A 115 -17.44 -0.04 18.15
N GLU A 116 -16.40 -0.70 18.66
CA GLU A 116 -16.53 -1.98 19.34
C GLU A 116 -16.70 -1.74 20.83
N GLY A 117 -17.93 -1.92 21.25
CA GLY A 117 -18.49 -1.72 22.57
C GLY A 117 -17.52 -1.82 23.75
N THR A 118 -17.28 -0.74 24.42
CA THR A 118 -16.98 -0.77 25.83
C THR A 118 -18.29 -1.06 26.58
N GLU A 119 -18.53 -2.32 26.88
CA GLU A 119 -19.43 -2.68 27.98
C GLU A 119 -18.84 -2.02 29.24
N GLY A 120 -19.41 -0.91 29.68
CA GLY A 120 -19.01 -0.20 30.89
C GLY A 120 -18.83 1.31 30.79
N ALA A 121 -19.12 1.95 29.67
CA ALA A 121 -19.10 3.42 29.60
C ALA A 121 -20.36 3.99 30.30
N ASP A 122 -20.14 4.90 31.24
CA ASP A 122 -21.21 5.69 31.88
C ASP A 122 -22.16 6.26 30.82
N ALA A 123 -23.46 6.22 31.09
CA ALA A 123 -24.54 6.66 30.19
C ALA A 123 -24.48 8.15 29.75
N SER A 124 -23.46 8.88 30.16
CA SER A 124 -23.19 10.28 29.78
C SER A 124 -22.08 10.45 28.74
N SER A 125 -21.43 9.37 28.27
CA SER A 125 -20.36 9.48 27.26
C SER A 125 -20.91 9.44 25.83
N TRP A 126 -20.42 10.34 24.99
CA TRP A 126 -20.69 10.33 23.56
C TRP A 126 -20.20 9.02 22.94
N GLN A 127 -21.09 8.33 22.24
CA GLN A 127 -20.73 7.15 21.45
C GLN A 127 -20.56 7.56 20.01
N ILE A 128 -19.37 7.30 19.46
CA ILE A 128 -19.12 7.45 18.02
C ILE A 128 -19.69 6.20 17.34
N GLY A 129 -20.70 6.40 16.51
CA GLY A 129 -21.31 5.32 15.72
C GLY A 129 -20.38 4.87 14.59
N LYS A 130 -20.93 4.18 13.60
CA LYS A 130 -20.16 3.68 12.46
C LYS A 130 -19.55 4.83 11.68
N ILE A 131 -18.22 4.93 11.68
CA ILE A 131 -17.47 5.84 10.82
C ILE A 131 -17.44 5.22 9.41
N ARG A 132 -17.83 5.97 8.42
CA ARG A 132 -17.64 5.63 6.99
C ARG A 132 -16.67 6.64 6.42
N SER A 133 -15.51 6.16 6.00
CA SER A 133 -14.56 6.92 5.19
C SER A 133 -14.86 6.64 3.71
N ASN A 134 -14.85 7.68 2.90
CA ASN A 134 -14.90 7.56 1.45
C ASN A 134 -13.70 8.32 0.91
N GLU A 135 -12.63 7.60 0.68
CA GLU A 135 -11.40 8.13 0.13
C GLU A 135 -11.30 7.74 -1.34
N SER A 136 -10.88 8.65 -2.17
CA SER A 136 -10.57 8.39 -3.56
C SER A 136 -9.16 8.83 -3.87
N THR A 137 -8.50 8.12 -4.76
CA THR A 137 -7.17 8.48 -5.26
C THR A 137 -7.27 8.88 -6.73
N GLU A 138 -6.30 9.65 -7.22
CA GLU A 138 -6.19 9.99 -8.63
C GLU A 138 -5.64 8.81 -9.48
N TYR A 139 -5.22 7.75 -8.83
CA TYR A 139 -4.66 6.58 -9.51
C TYR A 139 -5.77 5.63 -9.99
N PRO A 140 -5.66 5.14 -11.23
CA PRO A 140 -6.67 4.25 -11.82
C PRO A 140 -6.92 2.97 -11.03
N LEU A 141 -5.93 2.49 -10.27
CA LEU A 141 -6.02 1.27 -9.49
C LEU A 141 -5.28 1.45 -8.16
N THR A 142 -5.97 1.28 -7.05
CA THR A 142 -5.38 1.39 -5.70
C THR A 142 -5.76 0.19 -4.85
N LEU A 143 -4.76 -0.54 -4.35
CA LEU A 143 -4.95 -1.57 -3.33
C LEU A 143 -4.65 -0.99 -1.95
N VAL A 144 -5.66 -0.97 -1.08
CA VAL A 144 -5.54 -0.53 0.31
C VAL A 144 -5.51 -1.76 1.22
N ILE A 145 -4.55 -1.80 2.11
CA ILE A 145 -4.34 -2.86 3.09
C ILE A 145 -4.59 -2.28 4.48
N GLU A 146 -5.60 -2.78 5.16
CA GLU A 146 -5.99 -2.37 6.51
C GLU A 146 -5.80 -3.53 7.50
N PRO A 147 -4.66 -3.60 8.21
CA PRO A 147 -4.48 -4.61 9.25
C PRO A 147 -5.37 -4.33 10.45
N SER A 148 -5.96 -5.39 11.02
CA SER A 148 -6.72 -5.31 12.27
C SER A 148 -6.43 -6.52 13.16
N GLN A 149 -6.88 -6.49 14.40
CA GLN A 149 -6.75 -7.64 15.33
C GLN A 149 -7.53 -8.88 14.84
N ARG A 150 -8.58 -8.69 14.03
CA ARG A 150 -9.42 -9.78 13.50
C ARG A 150 -8.94 -10.31 12.15
N GLY A 151 -7.93 -9.68 11.56
CA GLY A 151 -7.42 -10.03 10.24
C GLY A 151 -7.03 -8.79 9.43
N THR A 152 -6.79 -8.99 8.16
CA THR A 152 -6.45 -7.89 7.24
C THR A 152 -7.59 -7.68 6.26
N GLN A 153 -8.09 -6.46 6.20
CA GLN A 153 -9.07 -6.06 5.18
C GLN A 153 -8.33 -5.59 3.93
N LEU A 154 -8.81 -6.00 2.78
CA LEU A 154 -8.33 -5.57 1.47
C LEU A 154 -9.43 -4.79 0.78
N LEU A 155 -9.11 -3.58 0.35
CA LEU A 155 -9.99 -2.74 -0.44
C LEU A 155 -9.31 -2.41 -1.75
N LEU A 156 -9.96 -2.73 -2.87
CA LEU A 156 -9.50 -2.36 -4.20
C LEU A 156 -10.38 -1.23 -4.73
N GLN A 157 -9.77 -0.05 -4.89
CA GLN A 157 -10.39 1.12 -5.50
C GLN A 157 -9.96 1.18 -6.96
N CYS A 158 -10.88 1.49 -7.85
CA CYS A 158 -10.59 1.57 -9.27
C CYS A 158 -11.38 2.66 -9.95
N ASP A 159 -10.84 3.15 -11.04
CA ASP A 159 -11.53 4.00 -11.98
C ASP A 159 -12.52 3.16 -12.79
N SER A 160 -13.81 3.40 -12.58
CA SER A 160 -14.90 2.66 -13.23
C SER A 160 -14.99 2.87 -14.74
N GLU A 161 -14.34 3.91 -15.28
CA GLU A 161 -14.23 4.12 -16.72
C GLU A 161 -13.17 3.23 -17.37
N LYS A 162 -12.18 2.76 -16.58
CA LYS A 162 -11.06 1.94 -17.05
C LYS A 162 -11.21 0.47 -16.74
N TYR A 163 -11.91 0.13 -15.66
CA TYR A 163 -12.03 -1.24 -15.17
C TYR A 163 -13.48 -1.66 -15.01
N ALA A 164 -13.84 -2.79 -15.62
CA ALA A 164 -15.14 -3.41 -15.40
C ALA A 164 -15.20 -4.07 -14.00
N GLN A 165 -16.38 -4.10 -13.39
CA GLN A 165 -16.62 -4.71 -12.09
C GLN A 165 -16.08 -6.15 -11.98
N SER A 166 -16.29 -6.97 -13.03
CA SER A 166 -15.81 -8.35 -13.07
C SER A 166 -14.28 -8.48 -13.06
N GLN A 167 -13.57 -7.51 -13.64
CA GLN A 167 -12.11 -7.48 -13.61
C GLN A 167 -11.61 -7.19 -12.20
N ILE A 168 -12.26 -6.27 -11.47
CA ILE A 168 -11.92 -5.91 -10.11
C ILE A 168 -12.16 -7.08 -9.15
N GLU A 169 -13.28 -7.77 -9.28
CA GLU A 169 -13.58 -8.98 -8.51
C GLU A 169 -12.54 -10.07 -8.76
N CYS A 170 -12.14 -10.26 -10.01
CA CYS A 170 -11.08 -11.21 -10.38
C CYS A 170 -9.72 -10.82 -9.75
N LEU A 171 -9.33 -9.54 -9.81
CA LEU A 171 -8.10 -9.04 -9.20
C LEU A 171 -8.09 -9.27 -7.68
N LEU A 172 -9.18 -8.96 -6.99
CA LEU A 172 -9.30 -9.23 -5.54
C LEU A 172 -9.16 -10.72 -5.21
N GLN A 173 -9.80 -11.59 -6.00
CA GLN A 173 -9.67 -13.03 -5.83
C GLN A 173 -8.22 -13.51 -6.05
N GLN A 174 -7.52 -12.96 -7.02
CA GLN A 174 -6.12 -13.26 -7.28
C GLN A 174 -5.22 -12.80 -6.11
N VAL A 175 -5.40 -11.56 -5.60
CA VAL A 175 -4.67 -11.08 -4.41
C VAL A 175 -4.91 -12.01 -3.22
N HIS A 176 -6.16 -12.40 -2.98
CA HIS A 176 -6.51 -13.31 -1.90
C HIS A 176 -5.86 -14.68 -2.08
N HIS A 177 -5.92 -15.25 -3.27
CA HIS A 177 -5.32 -16.54 -3.58
C HIS A 177 -3.80 -16.53 -3.39
N ILE A 178 -3.10 -15.53 -3.94
CA ILE A 178 -1.64 -15.39 -3.78
C ILE A 178 -1.29 -15.27 -2.28
N THR A 179 -2.06 -14.48 -1.54
CA THR A 179 -1.85 -14.32 -0.09
C THR A 179 -1.99 -15.65 0.65
N GLN A 180 -3.03 -16.44 0.32
CA GLN A 180 -3.24 -17.75 0.93
C GLN A 180 -2.10 -18.71 0.60
N GLN A 181 -1.66 -18.78 -0.65
CA GLN A 181 -0.53 -19.65 -1.04
C GLN A 181 0.73 -19.31 -0.26
N ILE A 182 1.11 -18.03 -0.20
CA ILE A 182 2.31 -17.59 0.53
C ILE A 182 2.22 -17.93 2.03
N VAL A 183 1.03 -17.80 2.63
CA VAL A 183 0.83 -18.09 4.07
C VAL A 183 0.81 -19.60 4.34
N LEU A 184 0.24 -20.38 3.44
CA LEU A 184 0.12 -21.85 3.60
C LEU A 184 1.43 -22.58 3.31
N ASP A 185 2.18 -22.14 2.30
CA ASP A 185 3.43 -22.80 1.86
C ASP A 185 4.62 -22.46 2.77
N LYS A 186 4.39 -21.74 3.89
CA LYS A 186 5.41 -21.41 4.90
C LYS A 186 6.72 -20.85 4.33
N LEU A 187 6.63 -20.00 3.29
CA LEU A 187 7.78 -19.24 2.77
C LEU A 187 9.06 -20.09 2.58
N GLU A 188 8.97 -21.26 1.94
CA GLU A 188 10.14 -22.04 1.55
C GLU A 188 11.04 -21.29 0.59
#